data_f382203aa1b3ee5ed2877b74df1f0fbd
#
_entry.id   f382203aa1b3ee5ed2877b74df1f0fbd
#
_cell.length_a   1.000
_cell.length_b   1.000
_cell.length_c   1.000
_cell.angle_alpha   90.00
_cell.angle_beta   90.00
_cell.angle_gamma   90.00
#
_symmetry.space_group_name_H-M   'P 1'
#
loop_
_entity.id
_entity.type
_entity.pdbx_description
1 polymer ?
#
loop_
_entity_poly.entity_id
_entity_poly.type
_entity_poly.pdbx_seq_one_letter_code
_entity_poly.pdbx_strand_id
1 'polypeptide(L)' 'NELEVLASIELDGTTYVAVSFVEDLLEEDLDEIDLFFLKVDEEGDFVPIEEDDEFEKVSAAFEDLVEEDE' A
#
# COMPACT_ATOMS: atom_id res chain seq x y z
N ASN A 1 -17.82 -2.53 2.12
CA ASN A 1 -16.53 -2.17 1.54
C ASN A 1 -15.46 -2.27 2.59
N GLU A 2 -14.75 -3.39 2.59
CA GLU A 2 -13.70 -3.61 3.55
C GLU A 2 -12.36 -3.57 2.86
N LEU A 3 -11.41 -2.91 3.52
CA LEU A 3 -10.05 -2.85 3.06
C LEU A 3 -9.20 -3.82 3.86
N GLU A 4 -8.26 -4.45 3.17
CA GLU A 4 -7.32 -5.33 3.84
C GLU A 4 -5.91 -4.84 3.61
N VAL A 5 -5.14 -4.77 4.69
CA VAL A 5 -3.74 -4.34 4.60
C VAL A 5 -2.92 -5.53 4.13
N LEU A 6 -2.29 -5.37 2.97
CA LEU A 6 -1.49 -6.44 2.38
C LEU A 6 -0.04 -6.38 2.80
N ALA A 7 0.48 -5.17 3.00
CA ALA A 7 1.87 -5.01 3.38
C ALA A 7 2.05 -3.64 4.01
N SER A 8 3.15 -3.49 4.73
CA SER A 8 3.45 -2.20 5.34
C SER A 8 4.96 -1.99 5.29
N ILE A 9 5.35 -0.74 5.17
CA ILE A 9 6.76 -0.37 5.16
C ILE A 9 6.92 0.92 5.95
N GLU A 10 8.18 1.22 6.29
CA GLU A 10 8.49 2.45 6.99
C GLU A 10 9.58 3.19 6.22
N LEU A 11 9.30 4.45 5.89
CA LEU A 11 10.24 5.30 5.16
C LEU A 11 10.35 6.63 5.89
N ASP A 12 11.57 7.05 6.19
CA ASP A 12 11.82 8.37 6.79
C ASP A 12 10.97 8.61 8.04
N GLY A 13 10.74 7.56 8.81
CA GLY A 13 9.96 7.69 10.03
C GLY A 13 8.46 7.70 9.81
N THR A 14 8.02 7.51 8.58
CA THR A 14 6.59 7.46 8.27
C THR A 14 6.21 6.05 7.83
N THR A 15 5.13 5.56 8.35
CA THR A 15 4.65 4.21 8.00
C THR A 15 3.68 4.30 6.83
N TYR A 16 3.86 3.42 5.86
CA TYR A 16 2.98 3.33 4.70
C TYR A 16 2.44 1.92 4.58
N VAL A 17 1.23 1.80 4.08
CA VAL A 17 0.58 0.49 3.94
C VAL A 17 0.01 0.35 2.53
N ALA A 18 0.01 -0.87 2.05
CA ALA A 18 -0.65 -1.20 0.80
C ALA A 18 -1.93 -1.93 1.14
N VAL A 19 -3.05 -1.43 0.63
CA VAL A 19 -4.36 -2.00 0.95
C VAL A 19 -5.10 -2.31 -0.33
N SER A 20 -6.06 -3.20 -0.23
CA SER A 20 -6.92 -3.54 -1.35
C SER A 20 -8.30 -3.87 -0.79
N PHE A 21 -9.31 -3.80 -1.66
CA PHE A 21 -10.64 -4.19 -1.24
C PHE A 21 -10.72 -5.71 -1.13
N VAL A 22 -11.36 -6.18 -0.07
CA VAL A 22 -11.51 -7.62 0.13
C VAL A 22 -12.24 -8.25 -1.05
N GLU A 23 -13.21 -7.53 -1.60
CA GLU A 23 -13.96 -8.06 -2.73
C GLU A 23 -13.06 -8.33 -3.93
N ASP A 24 -12.09 -7.46 -4.16
CA ASP A 24 -11.16 -7.67 -5.28
C ASP A 24 -10.32 -8.91 -5.07
N LEU A 25 -9.96 -9.18 -3.82
CA LEU A 25 -9.11 -10.33 -3.53
C LEU A 25 -9.84 -11.64 -3.72
N LEU A 26 -11.17 -11.63 -3.68
CA LEU A 26 -11.96 -12.83 -3.86
C LEU A 26 -12.23 -13.14 -5.32
N GLU A 27 -11.91 -12.24 -6.22
CA GLU A 27 -12.15 -12.47 -7.65
C GLU A 27 -11.02 -13.30 -8.23
N GLU A 28 -11.37 -14.07 -9.24
CA GLU A 28 -10.38 -14.93 -9.87
C GLU A 28 -9.48 -14.17 -10.83
N ASP A 29 -9.91 -12.99 -11.24
CA ASP A 29 -9.16 -12.20 -12.20
C ASP A 29 -8.17 -11.31 -11.48
N LEU A 30 -6.96 -11.80 -11.31
CA LEU A 30 -5.93 -11.09 -10.55
C LEU A 30 -5.48 -9.81 -11.23
N ASP A 31 -5.73 -9.68 -12.52
CA ASP A 31 -5.30 -8.49 -13.24
C ASP A 31 -6.12 -7.27 -12.86
N GLU A 32 -7.26 -7.46 -12.21
CA GLU A 32 -8.15 -6.36 -11.89
C GLU A 32 -8.11 -5.96 -10.42
N ILE A 33 -7.14 -6.48 -9.68
CA ILE A 33 -7.01 -6.10 -8.28
C ILE A 33 -6.44 -4.69 -8.19
N ASP A 34 -7.14 -3.82 -7.49
CA ASP A 34 -6.70 -2.45 -7.28
C ASP A 34 -5.93 -2.36 -5.97
N LEU A 35 -4.74 -1.81 -6.05
CA LEU A 35 -3.92 -1.59 -4.87
C LEU A 35 -3.88 -0.10 -4.56
N PHE A 36 -4.01 0.23 -3.29
CA PHE A 36 -3.94 1.60 -2.84
C PHE A 36 -2.84 1.72 -1.80
N PHE A 37 -2.10 2.82 -1.87
CA PHE A 37 -1.06 3.10 -0.90
C PHE A 37 -1.53 4.22 0.00
N LEU A 38 -1.47 3.98 1.29
CA LEU A 38 -1.87 4.96 2.29
C LEU A 38 -0.72 5.17 3.25
N LYS A 39 -0.68 6.33 3.88
CA LYS A 39 0.30 6.57 4.93
C LYS A 39 -0.41 6.68 6.26
N VAL A 40 0.32 6.32 7.30
CA VAL A 40 -0.20 6.36 8.66
C VAL A 40 0.35 7.60 9.34
N ASP A 41 -0.55 8.49 9.80
CA ASP A 41 -0.08 9.69 10.46
C ASP A 41 0.27 9.42 11.92
N GLU A 42 0.62 10.49 12.63
CA GLU A 42 1.09 10.31 14.00
C GLU A 42 0.01 9.79 14.92
N GLU A 43 -1.24 9.97 14.56
CA GLU A 43 -2.34 9.48 15.36
C GLU A 43 -2.76 8.08 15.04
N GLY A 44 -2.14 7.49 14.02
CA GLY A 44 -2.49 6.15 13.62
C GLY A 44 -3.60 6.09 12.61
N ASP A 45 -3.94 7.21 12.00
CA ASP A 45 -4.98 7.25 11.00
C ASP A 45 -4.41 7.02 9.61
N PHE A 46 -5.17 6.32 8.77
CA PHE A 46 -4.78 6.13 7.38
C PHE A 46 -5.19 7.34 6.57
N VAL A 47 -4.23 7.94 5.89
CA VAL A 47 -4.51 9.10 5.03
C VAL A 47 -3.95 8.84 3.64
N PRO A 48 -4.59 9.38 2.61
CA PRO A 48 -4.09 9.15 1.26
C PRO A 48 -2.80 9.92 1.00
N ILE A 49 -1.99 9.37 0.10
CA ILE A 49 -0.77 10.02 -0.31
C ILE A 49 -1.13 11.02 -1.40
N GLU A 50 -0.85 12.30 -1.15
CA GLU A 50 -1.26 13.35 -2.08
C GLU A 50 -0.13 13.84 -2.98
N GLU A 51 1.12 13.61 -2.58
CA GLU A 51 2.25 14.07 -3.36
C GLU A 51 2.75 12.99 -4.29
N ASP A 52 2.99 13.35 -5.53
CA ASP A 52 3.46 12.40 -6.51
C ASP A 52 4.82 11.84 -6.15
N ASP A 53 5.70 12.69 -5.64
CA ASP A 53 7.04 12.25 -5.24
C ASP A 53 6.94 11.21 -4.13
N GLU A 54 6.07 11.45 -3.18
CA GLU A 54 5.90 10.53 -2.07
C GLU A 54 5.32 9.22 -2.56
N PHE A 55 4.36 9.29 -3.46
CA PHE A 55 3.76 8.09 -4.01
C PHE A 55 4.80 7.24 -4.73
N GLU A 56 5.67 7.88 -5.50
CA GLU A 56 6.70 7.12 -6.21
C GLU A 56 7.67 6.45 -5.26
N LYS A 57 8.02 7.13 -4.18
CA LYS A 57 8.92 6.52 -3.20
C LYS A 57 8.28 5.30 -2.56
N VAL A 58 7.02 5.42 -2.20
CA VAL A 58 6.31 4.31 -1.57
C VAL A 58 6.17 3.15 -2.54
N SER A 59 5.82 3.46 -3.78
CA SER A 59 5.67 2.41 -4.78
C SER A 59 6.99 1.68 -5.00
N ALA A 60 8.09 2.41 -5.08
CA ALA A 60 9.40 1.79 -5.29
C ALA A 60 9.78 0.92 -4.10
N ALA A 61 9.46 1.39 -2.89
CA ALA A 61 9.80 0.61 -1.70
C ALA A 61 9.04 -0.70 -1.65
N PHE A 62 7.77 -0.67 -2.06
CA PHE A 62 7.00 -1.91 -2.09
C PHE A 62 7.52 -2.86 -3.17
N GLU A 63 7.97 -2.31 -4.28
CA GLU A 63 8.55 -3.16 -5.32
C GLU A 63 9.81 -3.84 -4.82
N ASP A 64 10.63 -3.12 -4.05
CA ASP A 64 11.82 -3.73 -3.48
C ASP A 64 11.46 -4.89 -2.56
N LEU A 65 10.40 -4.73 -1.78
CA LEU A 65 9.96 -5.80 -0.91
C LEU A 65 9.60 -7.04 -1.69
N VAL A 66 8.88 -6.86 -2.78
CA VAL A 66 8.46 -7.99 -3.59
C VAL A 66 9.66 -8.68 -4.23
N GLU A 67 10.64 -7.89 -4.67
CA GLU A 67 11.79 -8.46 -5.37
C GLU A 67 12.76 -9.14 -4.42
N GLU A 68 12.78 -8.71 -3.17
CA GLU A 68 13.69 -9.33 -2.22
C GLU A 68 13.25 -10.73 -1.82
N ASP A 69 12.06 -11.07 -2.14
CA ASP A 69 11.49 -12.32 -1.69
C ASP A 69 11.89 -13.50 -2.57
N GLU A 70 12.99 -13.39 -3.23
CA GLU A 70 13.44 -14.51 -4.05
C GLU A 70 14.29 -15.47 -3.28
#